data_ac189396a7f8b8eb7a4227c20e35fc0a
#
_entry.id   ac189396a7f8b8eb7a4227c20e35fc0a
#
_cell.length_a   1.000
_cell.length_b   1.000
_cell.length_c   1.000
_cell.angle_alpha   90.00
_cell.angle_beta   90.00
_cell.angle_gamma   90.00
#
_symmetry.space_group_name_H-M   'P 1'
#
loop_
_entity.id
_entity.type
_entity.pdbx_description
1 polymer ?
#
loop_
_entity_poly.entity_id
_entity_poly.type
_entity_poly.pdbx_seq_one_letter_code
_entity_poly.pdbx_strand_id
1 'polypeptide(L)'
;MTLDTLRVLFVMRGKKKIAWVLGFLQSAVFLVAIGRVLTQLNNPLNVIGYAAGFATGNVFGMFIEERIAIGHILVNIISPRRGSAIVEHLRENGFAVTELSGRGKDGTVTMINCSVLRKRVDTVRQLVNEIDPEAFITAEDVKPVRRGFWRA
;
A
#
# COMPACT_ATOMS: atom_id res chain seq x y z
N MET A 1 15.07 -10.69 -6.26
CA MET A 1 14.38 -9.39 -6.30
C MET A 1 13.03 -9.41 -5.58
N THR A 2 12.09 -10.31 -5.89
CA THR A 2 10.84 -10.45 -5.13
C THR A 2 11.05 -10.61 -3.61
N LEU A 3 12.05 -11.40 -3.22
CA LEU A 3 12.45 -11.57 -1.81
C LEU A 3 12.99 -10.28 -1.18
N ASP A 4 13.63 -9.42 -1.97
CA ASP A 4 14.18 -8.15 -1.50
C ASP A 4 13.05 -7.16 -1.18
N THR A 5 12.09 -7.03 -2.07
CA THR A 5 10.90 -6.20 -1.88
C THR A 5 10.12 -6.63 -0.62
N LEU A 6 9.90 -7.94 -0.47
CA LEU A 6 9.26 -8.49 0.73
C LEU A 6 10.07 -8.22 2.00
N ARG A 7 11.41 -8.36 1.94
CA ARG A 7 12.29 -8.08 3.06
C ARG A 7 12.17 -6.62 3.49
N VAL A 8 12.25 -5.67 2.55
CA VAL A 8 12.10 -4.23 2.82
C VAL A 8 10.76 -3.95 3.48
N LEU A 9 9.68 -4.53 2.96
CA LEU A 9 8.35 -4.40 3.53
C LEU A 9 8.29 -4.86 5.00
N PHE A 10 8.90 -6.01 5.32
CA PHE A 10 8.92 -6.52 6.70
C PHE A 10 9.87 -5.74 7.62
N VAL A 11 10.96 -5.15 7.08
CA VAL A 11 11.83 -4.21 7.81
C VAL A 11 11.03 -2.97 8.21
N MET A 12 10.31 -2.34 7.28
CA MET A 12 9.48 -1.18 7.56
C MET A 12 8.38 -1.47 8.60
N ARG A 13 7.93 -2.72 8.67
CA ARG A 13 6.95 -3.19 9.67
C ARG A 13 7.55 -3.61 11.00
N GLY A 14 8.87 -3.52 11.17
CA GLY A 14 9.58 -3.90 12.39
C GLY A 14 9.61 -5.41 12.68
N LYS A 15 9.29 -6.26 11.70
CA LYS A 15 9.32 -7.73 11.86
C LYS A 15 10.71 -8.29 11.61
N LYS A 16 11.64 -8.00 12.53
CA LYS A 16 13.08 -8.31 12.42
C LYS A 16 13.40 -9.76 12.07
N LYS A 17 12.71 -10.74 12.70
CA LYS A 17 12.96 -12.17 12.47
C LYS A 17 12.66 -12.60 11.03
N ILE A 18 11.52 -12.14 10.49
CA ILE A 18 11.11 -12.47 9.11
C ILE A 18 12.05 -11.79 8.12
N ALA A 19 12.40 -10.51 8.36
CA ALA A 19 13.34 -9.78 7.52
C ALA A 19 14.73 -10.45 7.49
N TRP A 20 15.19 -11.03 8.60
CA TRP A 20 16.45 -11.77 8.66
C TRP A 20 16.41 -13.04 7.81
N VAL A 21 15.35 -13.86 7.94
CA VAL A 21 15.19 -15.10 7.16
C VAL A 21 15.12 -14.80 5.67
N LEU A 22 14.33 -13.78 5.27
CA LEU A 22 14.24 -13.36 3.87
C LEU A 22 15.56 -12.86 3.32
N GLY A 23 16.32 -12.09 4.11
CA GLY A 23 17.67 -11.63 3.74
C GLY A 23 18.65 -12.79 3.53
N PHE A 24 18.62 -13.78 4.41
CA PHE A 24 19.45 -14.97 4.28
C PHE A 24 19.14 -15.75 3.01
N LEU A 25 17.84 -16.04 2.75
CA LEU A 25 17.42 -16.75 1.54
C LEU A 25 17.77 -15.97 0.26
N GLN A 26 17.57 -14.66 0.28
CA GLN A 26 17.93 -13.78 -0.84
C GLN A 26 19.42 -13.84 -1.14
N SER A 27 20.28 -13.76 -0.12
CA SER A 27 21.74 -13.82 -0.28
C SER A 27 22.19 -15.17 -0.79
N ALA A 28 21.59 -16.26 -0.31
CA ALA A 28 21.91 -17.61 -0.78
C ALA A 28 21.55 -17.80 -2.27
N VAL A 29 20.34 -17.37 -2.67
CA VAL A 29 19.90 -17.42 -4.08
C VAL A 29 20.80 -16.56 -4.97
N PHE A 30 21.17 -15.36 -4.50
CA PHE A 30 22.04 -14.47 -5.24
C PHE A 30 23.42 -15.08 -5.46
N LEU A 31 24.03 -15.67 -4.43
CA LEU A 31 25.36 -16.31 -4.54
C LEU A 31 25.35 -17.47 -5.54
N VAL A 32 24.30 -18.30 -5.53
CA VAL A 32 24.19 -19.41 -6.49
C VAL A 32 23.98 -18.88 -7.92
N ALA A 33 23.15 -17.85 -8.10
CA ALA A 33 22.89 -17.26 -9.41
C ALA A 33 24.14 -16.60 -9.99
N ILE A 34 24.80 -15.74 -9.21
CA ILE A 34 25.99 -15.02 -9.67
C ILE A 34 27.17 -15.98 -9.91
N GLY A 35 27.31 -16.99 -9.08
CA GLY A 35 28.36 -18.02 -9.27
C GLY A 35 28.23 -18.72 -10.62
N ARG A 36 27.03 -19.06 -11.06
CA ARG A 36 26.80 -19.65 -12.38
C ARG A 36 27.03 -18.66 -13.53
N VAL A 37 26.64 -17.41 -13.39
CA VAL A 37 26.86 -16.39 -14.41
C VAL A 37 28.35 -16.10 -14.58
N LEU A 38 29.11 -16.00 -13.49
CA LEU A 38 30.56 -15.72 -13.51
C LEU A 38 31.37 -16.84 -14.18
N THR A 39 30.93 -18.08 -14.07
CA THR A 39 31.61 -19.21 -14.73
C THR A 39 31.37 -19.28 -16.24
N GLN A 40 30.40 -18.55 -16.78
CA GLN A 40 30.00 -18.57 -18.18
C GLN A 40 29.82 -17.16 -18.78
N LEU A 41 30.63 -16.20 -18.38
CA LEU A 41 30.60 -14.82 -18.88
C LEU A 41 30.85 -14.68 -20.38
N ASN A 42 31.48 -15.67 -20.99
CA ASN A 42 31.76 -15.67 -22.44
C ASN A 42 30.49 -15.83 -23.31
N ASN A 43 29.36 -16.18 -22.72
CA ASN A 43 28.09 -16.28 -23.41
C ASN A 43 27.18 -15.08 -23.10
N PRO A 44 26.97 -14.15 -24.05
CA PRO A 44 26.16 -12.96 -23.83
C PRO A 44 24.69 -13.29 -23.50
N LEU A 45 24.20 -14.43 -23.92
CA LEU A 45 22.84 -14.88 -23.59
C LEU A 45 22.65 -15.12 -22.10
N ASN A 46 23.68 -15.57 -21.38
CA ASN A 46 23.61 -15.76 -19.93
C ASN A 46 23.51 -14.42 -19.19
N VAL A 47 24.21 -13.40 -19.67
CA VAL A 47 24.16 -12.03 -19.10
C VAL A 47 22.78 -11.40 -19.35
N ILE A 48 22.27 -11.53 -20.57
CA ILE A 48 20.91 -11.02 -20.91
C ILE A 48 19.85 -11.77 -20.11
N GLY A 49 19.95 -13.10 -20.03
CA GLY A 49 19.03 -13.91 -19.25
C GLY A 49 18.99 -13.53 -17.77
N TYR A 50 20.16 -13.28 -17.17
CA TYR A 50 20.25 -12.83 -15.79
C TYR A 50 19.63 -11.43 -15.62
N ALA A 51 19.95 -10.48 -16.49
CA ALA A 51 19.43 -9.11 -16.43
C ALA A 51 17.90 -9.08 -16.61
N ALA A 52 17.38 -9.86 -17.56
CA ALA A 52 15.95 -9.98 -17.80
C ALA A 52 15.22 -10.64 -16.61
N GLY A 53 15.78 -11.70 -16.05
CA GLY A 53 15.24 -12.35 -14.85
C GLY A 53 15.23 -11.44 -13.63
N PHE A 54 16.28 -10.62 -13.47
CA PHE A 54 16.36 -9.62 -12.41
C PHE A 54 15.27 -8.55 -12.57
N ALA A 55 15.13 -7.98 -13.76
CA ALA A 55 14.13 -6.95 -14.05
C ALA A 55 12.70 -7.49 -13.86
N THR A 56 12.41 -8.67 -14.40
CA THR A 56 11.11 -9.33 -14.24
C THR A 56 10.80 -9.64 -12.78
N GLY A 57 11.80 -10.10 -12.01
CA GLY A 57 11.67 -10.37 -10.58
C GLY A 57 11.30 -9.12 -9.77
N ASN A 58 11.82 -7.94 -10.14
CA ASN A 58 11.45 -6.67 -9.51
C ASN A 58 9.98 -6.32 -9.76
N VAL A 59 9.54 -6.38 -11.02
CA VAL A 59 8.14 -6.09 -11.38
C VAL A 59 7.19 -7.05 -10.68
N PHE A 60 7.54 -8.34 -10.64
CA PHE A 60 6.72 -9.34 -9.95
C PHE A 60 6.69 -9.11 -8.44
N GLY A 61 7.81 -8.66 -7.85
CA GLY A 61 7.89 -8.26 -6.45
C GLY A 61 6.95 -7.10 -6.11
N MET A 62 6.91 -6.07 -6.94
CA MET A 62 5.99 -4.94 -6.78
C MET A 62 4.53 -5.39 -6.88
N PHE A 63 4.21 -6.24 -7.84
CA PHE A 63 2.86 -6.78 -8.00
C PHE A 63 2.38 -7.59 -6.79
N ILE A 64 3.29 -8.38 -6.18
CA ILE A 64 3.00 -9.11 -4.94
C ILE A 64 2.80 -8.14 -3.77
N GLU A 65 3.62 -7.08 -3.67
CA GLU A 65 3.50 -6.06 -2.63
C GLU A 65 2.13 -5.36 -2.68
N GLU A 66 1.69 -4.97 -3.85
CA GLU A 66 0.37 -4.38 -4.07
C GLU A 66 -0.76 -5.33 -3.65
N ARG A 67 -0.63 -6.63 -3.98
CA ARG A 67 -1.64 -7.64 -3.62
C ARG A 67 -1.68 -7.99 -2.14
N ILE A 68 -0.54 -8.02 -1.49
CA ILE A 68 -0.47 -8.29 -0.04
C ILE A 68 -1.14 -7.15 0.73
N ALA A 69 -1.14 -5.92 0.20
CA ALA A 69 -1.89 -4.74 0.67
C ALA A 69 -2.09 -4.68 2.19
N ILE A 70 -1.05 -5.09 2.96
CA ILE A 70 -1.11 -5.14 4.42
C ILE A 70 -0.80 -3.74 4.96
N GLY A 71 -1.72 -3.14 5.68
CA GLY A 71 -1.53 -1.85 6.34
C GLY A 71 -2.87 -1.13 6.50
N HIS A 72 -2.84 -0.05 7.25
CA HIS A 72 -3.96 0.86 7.40
C HIS A 72 -3.64 2.14 6.63
N ILE A 73 -4.63 2.63 5.94
CA ILE A 73 -4.59 3.89 5.20
C ILE A 73 -5.57 4.85 5.88
N LEU A 74 -5.13 6.05 6.12
CA LEU A 74 -6.00 7.16 6.47
C LEU A 74 -6.45 7.81 5.16
N VAL A 75 -7.71 7.67 4.85
CA VAL A 75 -8.35 8.35 3.71
C VAL A 75 -8.93 9.65 4.22
N ASN A 76 -8.41 10.77 3.69
CA ASN A 76 -8.92 12.10 3.95
C ASN A 76 -9.77 12.53 2.75
N ILE A 77 -11.02 12.89 3.01
CA ILE A 77 -11.97 13.32 1.99
C ILE A 77 -12.38 14.75 2.32
N ILE A 78 -12.35 15.63 1.35
CA ILE A 78 -12.80 17.02 1.50
C ILE A 78 -13.91 17.26 0.49
N SER A 79 -15.10 17.56 0.98
CA SER A 79 -16.26 17.91 0.17
C SER A 79 -16.85 19.26 0.61
N PRO A 80 -17.00 20.22 -0.33
CA PRO A 80 -17.58 21.52 -0.01
C PRO A 80 -19.11 21.50 0.12
N ARG A 81 -19.80 20.51 -0.44
CA ARG A 81 -21.28 20.56 -0.53
C ARG A 81 -21.97 19.30 -0.03
N ARG A 82 -21.37 18.12 -0.15
CA ARG A 82 -22.03 16.83 0.14
C ARG A 82 -21.36 16.02 1.26
N GLY A 83 -20.58 16.69 2.11
CA GLY A 83 -19.81 16.00 3.14
C GLY A 83 -20.63 15.13 4.07
N SER A 84 -21.74 15.66 4.63
CA SER A 84 -22.60 14.89 5.55
C SER A 84 -23.26 13.67 4.85
N ALA A 85 -23.64 13.80 3.58
CA ALA A 85 -24.18 12.66 2.82
C ALA A 85 -23.12 11.57 2.61
N ILE A 86 -21.87 11.96 2.33
CA ILE A 86 -20.74 11.00 2.25
C ILE A 86 -20.53 10.29 3.57
N VAL A 87 -20.59 11.03 4.69
CA VAL A 87 -20.41 10.46 6.04
C VAL A 87 -21.47 9.41 6.34
N GLU A 88 -22.75 9.73 6.09
CA GLU A 88 -23.85 8.78 6.29
C GLU A 88 -23.69 7.53 5.42
N HIS A 89 -23.43 7.71 4.13
CA HIS A 89 -23.24 6.61 3.21
C HIS A 89 -22.07 5.68 3.59
N LEU A 90 -20.95 6.24 4.04
CA LEU A 90 -19.82 5.45 4.53
C LEU A 90 -20.15 4.71 5.83
N ARG A 91 -20.90 5.33 6.76
CA ARG A 91 -21.33 4.69 8.01
C ARG A 91 -22.29 3.53 7.77
N GLU A 92 -23.24 3.68 6.85
CA GLU A 92 -24.17 2.63 6.43
C GLU A 92 -23.42 1.41 5.85
N ASN A 93 -22.32 1.65 5.14
CA ASN A 93 -21.45 0.62 4.61
C ASN A 93 -20.40 0.09 5.62
N GLY A 94 -20.56 0.42 6.91
CA GLY A 94 -19.77 -0.13 8.02
C GLY A 94 -18.37 0.48 8.15
N PHE A 95 -18.13 1.67 7.60
CA PHE A 95 -16.90 2.39 7.80
C PHE A 95 -16.99 3.36 9.00
N ALA A 96 -15.96 3.34 9.84
CA ALA A 96 -15.85 4.34 10.90
C ALA A 96 -15.24 5.61 10.31
N VAL A 97 -16.00 6.70 10.37
CA VAL A 97 -15.60 8.00 9.84
C VAL A 97 -15.74 9.08 10.90
N THR A 98 -14.79 10.00 10.89
CA THR A 98 -14.80 11.21 11.70
C THR A 98 -15.05 12.39 10.79
N GLU A 99 -16.07 13.18 11.10
CA GLU A 99 -16.44 14.40 10.38
C GLU A 99 -15.90 15.62 11.12
N LEU A 100 -15.31 16.54 10.38
CA LEU A 100 -14.76 17.79 10.87
C LEU A 100 -15.19 18.92 9.92
N SER A 101 -15.70 20.01 10.47
CA SER A 101 -15.97 21.23 9.70
C SER A 101 -14.70 22.05 9.56
N GLY A 102 -14.36 22.42 8.33
CA GLY A 102 -13.20 23.24 8.01
C GLY A 102 -13.59 24.48 7.21
N ARG A 103 -12.67 25.44 7.09
CA ARG A 103 -12.84 26.61 6.24
C ARG A 103 -11.93 26.50 5.03
N GLY A 104 -12.50 26.31 3.85
CA GLY A 104 -11.80 26.31 2.57
C GLY A 104 -11.71 27.71 1.97
N LYS A 105 -11.16 27.81 0.76
CA LYS A 105 -11.01 29.06 0.01
C LYS A 105 -12.36 29.74 -0.25
N ASP A 106 -13.35 28.96 -0.64
CA ASP A 106 -14.65 29.46 -1.12
C ASP A 106 -15.78 29.23 -0.09
N GLY A 107 -15.45 28.98 1.17
CA GLY A 107 -16.44 28.80 2.25
C GLY A 107 -16.16 27.62 3.16
N THR A 108 -17.21 27.11 3.78
CA THR A 108 -17.13 25.95 4.68
C THR A 108 -16.97 24.66 3.85
N VAL A 109 -16.09 23.79 4.30
CA VAL A 109 -15.87 22.45 3.74
C VAL A 109 -15.99 21.39 4.83
N THR A 110 -16.48 20.22 4.47
CA THR A 110 -16.47 19.06 5.37
C THR A 110 -15.23 18.24 5.10
N MET A 111 -14.44 18.02 6.12
CA MET A 111 -13.30 17.08 6.11
C MET A 111 -13.73 15.78 6.77
N ILE A 112 -13.48 14.67 6.10
CA ILE A 112 -13.87 13.34 6.54
C ILE A 112 -12.63 12.48 6.63
N ASN A 113 -12.35 11.94 7.80
CA ASN A 113 -11.24 11.04 8.05
C ASN A 113 -11.77 9.61 8.20
N CYS A 114 -11.28 8.73 7.33
CA CYS A 114 -11.63 7.32 7.37
C CYS A 114 -10.34 6.48 7.36
N SER A 115 -10.05 5.80 8.48
CA SER A 115 -8.91 4.90 8.52
C SER A 115 -9.37 3.48 8.16
N VAL A 116 -8.82 2.89 7.13
CA VAL A 116 -9.23 1.59 6.60
C VAL A 116 -8.05 0.69 6.28
N LEU A 117 -8.29 -0.60 6.13
CA LEU A 117 -7.28 -1.48 5.54
C LEU A 117 -7.01 -1.06 4.10
N ARG A 118 -5.75 -1.11 3.68
CA ARG A 118 -5.33 -0.74 2.31
C ARG A 118 -6.20 -1.39 1.23
N LYS A 119 -6.58 -2.66 1.39
CA LYS A 119 -7.45 -3.39 0.46
C LYS A 119 -8.88 -2.84 0.33
N ARG A 120 -9.32 -1.99 1.25
CA ARG A 120 -10.66 -1.39 1.25
C ARG A 120 -10.68 0.06 0.77
N VAL A 121 -9.53 0.63 0.43
CA VAL A 121 -9.43 2.02 -0.03
C VAL A 121 -10.23 2.26 -1.30
N ASP A 122 -10.14 1.33 -2.27
CA ASP A 122 -10.91 1.44 -3.52
C ASP A 122 -12.42 1.40 -3.29
N THR A 123 -12.88 0.60 -2.32
CA THR A 123 -14.30 0.57 -1.92
C THR A 123 -14.73 1.94 -1.36
N VAL A 124 -13.93 2.53 -0.47
CA VAL A 124 -14.21 3.87 0.07
C VAL A 124 -14.27 4.90 -1.06
N ARG A 125 -13.30 4.86 -1.99
CA ARG A 125 -13.27 5.78 -3.13
C ARG A 125 -14.52 5.64 -4.01
N GLN A 126 -14.99 4.43 -4.26
CA GLN A 126 -16.20 4.19 -5.04
C GLN A 126 -17.43 4.79 -4.34
N LEU A 127 -17.62 4.50 -3.04
CA LEU A 127 -18.74 5.02 -2.27
C LEU A 127 -18.76 6.55 -2.20
N VAL A 128 -17.58 7.17 -2.13
CA VAL A 128 -17.48 8.65 -2.15
C VAL A 128 -17.85 9.18 -3.53
N ASN A 129 -17.35 8.56 -4.62
CA ASN A 129 -17.65 8.98 -5.99
C ASN A 129 -19.14 8.86 -6.35
N GLU A 130 -19.87 7.92 -5.75
CA GLU A 130 -21.32 7.78 -5.94
C GLU A 130 -22.10 9.00 -5.43
N ILE A 131 -21.59 9.62 -4.35
CA ILE A 131 -22.25 10.78 -3.74
C ILE A 131 -21.70 12.10 -4.30
N ASP A 132 -20.36 12.23 -4.37
CA ASP A 132 -19.70 13.46 -4.80
C ASP A 132 -18.45 13.13 -5.65
N PRO A 133 -18.59 13.10 -6.98
CA PRO A 133 -17.47 12.84 -7.88
C PRO A 133 -16.38 13.94 -7.85
N GLU A 134 -16.71 15.14 -7.34
CA GLU A 134 -15.76 16.27 -7.23
C GLU A 134 -15.07 16.33 -5.88
N ALA A 135 -15.36 15.41 -4.95
CA ALA A 135 -14.71 15.36 -3.66
C ALA A 135 -13.19 15.12 -3.81
N PHE A 136 -12.40 15.90 -3.10
CA PHE A 136 -10.96 15.72 -3.07
C PHE A 136 -10.61 14.59 -2.09
N ILE A 137 -9.92 13.56 -2.57
CA ILE A 137 -9.58 12.36 -1.80
C ILE A 137 -8.06 12.21 -1.77
N THR A 138 -7.50 12.10 -0.58
CA THR A 138 -6.09 11.73 -0.36
C THR A 138 -5.99 10.50 0.53
N ALA A 139 -4.90 9.76 0.40
CA ALA A 139 -4.66 8.54 1.15
C ALA A 139 -3.23 8.55 1.69
N GLU A 140 -3.09 8.30 2.99
CA GLU A 140 -1.82 8.29 3.70
C GLU A 140 -1.61 6.98 4.44
N ASP A 141 -0.40 6.42 4.36
CA ASP A 141 -0.04 5.24 5.14
C ASP A 141 0.05 5.58 6.63
N VAL A 142 -0.73 4.88 7.46
CA VAL A 142 -0.72 5.08 8.90
C VAL A 142 -0.38 3.79 9.64
N LYS A 143 0.37 3.94 10.73
CA LYS A 143 0.71 2.84 11.62
C LYS A 143 -0.10 2.96 12.91
N PRO A 144 -1.17 2.18 13.09
CA PRO A 144 -1.94 2.23 14.32
C PRO A 144 -1.07 1.75 15.50
N VAL A 145 -0.96 2.58 16.52
CA VAL A 145 -0.20 2.27 17.74
C VAL A 145 -1.06 1.48 18.71
N ARG A 146 -2.36 1.73 18.73
CA ARG A 146 -3.34 1.06 19.59
C ARG A 146 -4.64 0.82 18.80
N ARG A 147 -5.28 -0.33 19.03
CA ARG A 147 -6.61 -0.58 18.46
C ARG A 147 -7.63 0.22 19.26
N GLY A 148 -8.29 1.17 18.59
CA GLY A 148 -9.42 1.92 19.14
C GLY A 148 -10.75 1.19 18.89
N PHE A 149 -11.70 1.86 18.24
CA PHE A 149 -13.04 1.40 17.90
C PHE A 149 -13.11 0.17 16.96
N TRP A 150 -12.00 -0.24 16.35
CA TRP A 150 -11.94 -1.32 15.37
C TRP A 150 -12.19 -2.68 16.03
N ARG A 151 -13.41 -3.16 15.92
CA ARG A 151 -13.69 -4.59 16.05
C ARG A 151 -13.24 -5.26 14.74
N ALA A 152 -12.42 -6.32 14.90
CA ALA A 152 -11.92 -7.14 13.80
C ALA A 152 -13.06 -7.82 13.05
#